data_cd7840413d1e90dfec4b42f14efb9288
#
_entry.id   cd7840413d1e90dfec4b42f14efb9288
#
_cell.length_a   1.000
_cell.length_b   1.000
_cell.length_c   1.000
_cell.angle_alpha   90.00
_cell.angle_beta   90.00
_cell.angle_gamma   90.00
#
_symmetry.space_group_name_H-M   'P 1'
#
loop_
_entity.id
_entity.type
_entity.pdbx_description
1 polymer ?
#
loop_
_entity_poly.entity_id
_entity_poly.type
_entity_poly.pdbx_seq_one_letter_code
_entity_poly.pdbx_strand_id
1 'polypeptide(L)'
;MGEEAKAAAAWAEIAVTDAAAVPKPTPPPAAVAVDPRLQGISDAIRVVPHFPKQGIMFNDITPLLLRPGVFKDAVDIFVERYRGMAIAAVAGIEARGFIFGPAIALAIGAKFIPLRKPKKLPGEVISETYVLEYGTDCLQMHVGAIEPGERVLIVDDLVATGGTLCAAIRLLGMHMASFLTNCK
;
A
#
# COMPACT_ATOMS: atom_id res chain seq x y z
N MET A 1 5.48 16.98 30.96
CA MET A 1 4.63 17.69 30.00
C MET A 1 5.19 17.35 28.65
N GLY A 2 4.82 16.30 28.04
CA GLY A 2 3.68 16.19 27.17
C GLY A 2 4.20 16.23 25.74
N GLU A 3 4.98 15.19 25.27
CA GLU A 3 5.05 14.84 23.85
C GLU A 3 4.09 13.67 23.64
N GLU A 4 2.83 13.99 23.90
CA GLU A 4 1.73 13.13 23.52
C GLU A 4 1.53 13.16 22.01
N ALA A 5 1.55 11.96 21.47
CA ALA A 5 0.72 11.51 20.38
C ALA A 5 0.86 12.27 19.05
N LYS A 6 1.86 11.92 18.30
CA LYS A 6 1.70 11.85 16.84
C LYS A 6 1.90 10.43 16.35
N ALA A 7 1.15 9.52 16.90
CA ALA A 7 0.76 8.31 16.19
C ALA A 7 -0.45 8.64 15.31
N ALA A 8 -0.34 9.66 14.46
CA ALA A 8 -1.18 9.73 13.29
C ALA A 8 -0.89 8.44 12.54
N ALA A 9 -1.91 7.58 12.41
CA ALA A 9 -1.85 6.38 11.61
C ALA A 9 -1.19 6.74 10.28
N ALA A 10 0.06 6.34 10.10
CA ALA A 10 0.75 6.43 8.83
C ALA A 10 0.12 5.34 7.96
N TRP A 11 -1.05 5.66 7.42
CA TRP A 11 -1.67 4.87 6.38
C TRP A 11 -0.69 4.81 5.23
N ALA A 12 -0.43 3.61 4.76
CA ALA A 12 0.54 3.30 3.75
C ALA A 12 0.57 4.36 2.65
N GLU A 13 1.67 5.03 2.50
CA GLU A 13 1.85 6.00 1.46
C GLU A 13 1.83 5.28 0.12
N ILE A 14 0.85 5.62 -0.66
CA ILE A 14 0.50 4.92 -1.88
C ILE A 14 1.30 5.54 -3.01
N ALA A 15 2.21 4.75 -3.58
CA ALA A 15 2.93 5.15 -4.78
C ALA A 15 2.08 4.85 -6.03
N VAL A 16 1.80 5.87 -6.80
CA VAL A 16 1.22 5.74 -8.14
C VAL A 16 2.37 5.80 -9.12
N THR A 17 2.62 4.73 -9.86
CA THR A 17 3.60 4.72 -10.93
C THR A 17 2.93 5.20 -12.21
N ASP A 18 3.28 6.41 -12.66
CA ASP A 18 2.84 6.97 -13.93
C ASP A 18 4.06 7.32 -14.80
N ALA A 19 4.05 6.87 -16.03
CA ALA A 19 5.08 7.22 -17.02
C ALA A 19 4.80 8.54 -17.76
N ALA A 20 3.66 9.18 -17.47
CA ALA A 20 3.31 10.49 -18.03
C ALA A 20 3.37 11.56 -16.92
N ALA A 21 3.93 12.72 -17.25
CA ALA A 21 4.21 13.83 -16.34
C ALA A 21 3.17 14.05 -15.23
N VAL A 22 3.63 13.90 -13.98
CA VAL A 22 2.86 14.19 -12.78
C VAL A 22 2.51 15.68 -12.77
N PRO A 23 1.24 16.09 -12.73
CA PRO A 23 0.90 17.49 -12.48
C PRO A 23 1.41 17.88 -11.09
N LYS A 24 2.09 19.03 -11.03
CA LYS A 24 2.65 19.59 -9.80
C LYS A 24 1.57 19.66 -8.72
N PRO A 25 1.82 19.18 -7.48
CA PRO A 25 0.81 19.23 -6.44
C PRO A 25 0.39 20.69 -6.18
N THR A 26 -0.89 20.96 -6.27
CA THR A 26 -1.49 22.21 -5.82
C THR A 26 -1.31 22.32 -4.31
N PRO A 27 -0.98 23.51 -3.76
CA PRO A 27 -0.86 23.69 -2.31
C PRO A 27 -2.19 23.33 -1.62
N PRO A 28 -2.13 22.72 -0.41
CA PRO A 28 -3.34 22.30 0.28
C PRO A 28 -4.22 23.52 0.59
N PRO A 29 -5.54 23.42 0.39
CA PRO A 29 -6.47 24.45 0.83
C PRO A 29 -6.46 24.55 2.36
N ALA A 30 -6.72 25.76 2.87
CA ALA A 30 -6.76 26.08 4.28
C ALA A 30 -7.61 25.10 5.10
N ALA A 31 -7.08 24.68 6.27
CA ALA A 31 -7.73 23.90 7.31
C ALA A 31 -8.72 22.84 6.79
N VAL A 32 -8.18 21.70 6.34
CA VAL A 32 -9.01 20.53 6.01
C VAL A 32 -9.66 20.06 7.32
N ALA A 33 -10.99 20.11 7.38
CA ALA A 33 -11.73 19.48 8.45
C ALA A 33 -11.31 18.00 8.50
N VAL A 34 -10.83 17.53 9.66
CA VAL A 34 -10.40 16.13 9.83
C VAL A 34 -11.61 15.24 9.57
N ASP A 35 -11.47 14.30 8.64
CA ASP A 35 -12.54 13.34 8.34
C ASP A 35 -12.93 12.60 9.61
N PRO A 36 -14.21 12.64 10.05
CA PRO A 36 -14.64 12.03 11.30
C PRO A 36 -14.44 10.50 11.33
N ARG A 37 -14.36 9.85 10.16
CA ARG A 37 -14.07 8.42 10.04
C ARG A 37 -12.67 8.07 10.55
N LEU A 38 -11.70 8.99 10.41
CA LEU A 38 -10.32 8.76 10.84
C LEU A 38 -10.21 8.52 12.35
N GLN A 39 -11.03 9.20 13.15
CA GLN A 39 -11.06 8.96 14.60
C GLN A 39 -11.54 7.54 14.92
N GLY A 40 -12.65 7.10 14.32
CA GLY A 40 -13.16 5.75 14.50
C GLY A 40 -12.18 4.65 14.07
N ILE A 41 -11.43 4.91 12.98
CA ILE A 41 -10.37 4.02 12.48
C ILE A 41 -9.22 3.98 13.48
N SER A 42 -8.75 5.13 13.94
CA SER A 42 -7.67 5.22 14.94
C SER A 42 -8.01 4.51 16.25
N ASP A 43 -9.22 4.69 16.74
CA ASP A 43 -9.71 4.05 17.97
C ASP A 43 -9.89 2.52 17.82
N ALA A 44 -9.94 2.03 16.60
CA ALA A 44 -10.03 0.61 16.30
C ALA A 44 -8.67 -0.07 16.13
N ILE A 45 -7.57 0.68 16.08
CA ILE A 45 -6.21 0.14 16.02
C ILE A 45 -5.69 -0.02 17.45
N ARG A 46 -5.22 -1.22 17.76
CA ARG A 46 -4.67 -1.54 19.07
C ARG A 46 -3.15 -1.43 19.05
N VAL A 47 -2.59 -0.63 19.97
CA VAL A 47 -1.14 -0.59 20.18
C VAL A 47 -0.74 -1.71 21.13
N VAL A 48 0.17 -2.59 20.67
CA VAL A 48 0.73 -3.69 21.46
C VAL A 48 2.21 -3.37 21.71
N PRO A 49 2.58 -3.01 22.95
CA PRO A 49 3.97 -2.72 23.30
C PRO A 49 4.81 -3.99 23.29
N HIS A 50 6.07 -3.82 22.91
CA HIS A 50 7.10 -4.88 22.95
C HIS A 50 6.79 -6.10 22.06
N PHE A 51 6.12 -5.90 20.93
CA PHE A 51 5.81 -6.98 19.97
C PHE A 51 6.40 -6.66 18.58
N PRO A 52 7.03 -7.63 17.89
CA PRO A 52 7.42 -8.98 18.30
C PRO A 52 8.69 -9.01 19.18
N LYS A 53 9.30 -7.84 19.44
CA LYS A 53 10.52 -7.69 20.24
C LYS A 53 10.39 -6.53 21.20
N GLN A 54 11.15 -6.59 22.30
CA GLN A 54 11.28 -5.49 23.27
C GLN A 54 11.59 -4.16 22.56
N GLY A 55 10.86 -3.11 22.92
CA GLY A 55 11.02 -1.75 22.38
C GLY A 55 10.16 -1.41 21.17
N ILE A 56 9.56 -2.40 20.50
CA ILE A 56 8.69 -2.17 19.35
C ILE A 56 7.24 -1.93 19.82
N MET A 57 6.65 -0.83 19.33
CA MET A 57 5.23 -0.52 19.51
C MET A 57 4.50 -0.99 18.24
N PHE A 58 3.77 -2.08 18.34
CA PHE A 58 3.10 -2.71 17.19
C PHE A 58 1.66 -2.21 17.06
N ASN A 59 1.30 -1.72 15.90
CA ASN A 59 -0.06 -1.33 15.58
C ASN A 59 -0.83 -2.53 15.00
N ASP A 60 -1.71 -3.10 15.81
CA ASP A 60 -2.54 -4.24 15.46
C ASP A 60 -3.87 -3.77 14.87
N ILE A 61 -4.08 -4.03 13.59
CA ILE A 61 -5.30 -3.72 12.85
C ILE A 61 -6.41 -4.75 13.02
N THR A 62 -6.14 -5.88 13.70
CA THR A 62 -7.13 -6.95 13.86
C THR A 62 -8.44 -6.48 14.48
N PRO A 63 -8.45 -5.61 15.53
CA PRO A 63 -9.69 -5.10 16.09
C PRO A 63 -10.50 -4.23 15.11
N LEU A 64 -9.83 -3.53 14.17
CA LEU A 64 -10.49 -2.79 13.10
C LEU A 64 -11.27 -3.74 12.18
N LEU A 65 -10.68 -4.88 11.83
CA LEU A 65 -11.30 -5.87 10.95
C LEU A 65 -12.53 -6.54 11.58
N LEU A 66 -12.61 -6.55 12.92
CA LEU A 66 -13.78 -7.05 13.66
C LEU A 66 -14.96 -6.05 13.71
N ARG A 67 -14.78 -4.85 13.15
CA ARG A 67 -15.78 -3.78 13.10
C ARG A 67 -16.15 -3.47 11.65
N PRO A 68 -17.15 -4.13 11.05
CA PRO A 68 -17.44 -4.01 9.61
C PRO A 68 -17.65 -2.58 9.14
N GLY A 69 -18.31 -1.72 9.94
CA GLY A 69 -18.51 -0.31 9.61
C GLY A 69 -17.19 0.47 9.51
N VAL A 70 -16.29 0.27 10.49
CA VAL A 70 -14.98 0.95 10.53
C VAL A 70 -14.07 0.44 9.42
N PHE A 71 -14.09 -0.87 9.13
CA PHE A 71 -13.37 -1.42 7.98
C PHE A 71 -13.89 -0.85 6.67
N LYS A 72 -15.21 -0.72 6.54
CA LYS A 72 -15.83 -0.07 5.37
C LYS A 72 -15.38 1.37 5.23
N ASP A 73 -15.39 2.14 6.34
CA ASP A 73 -14.94 3.54 6.34
C ASP A 73 -13.49 3.66 5.85
N ALA A 74 -12.60 2.76 6.30
CA ALA A 74 -11.22 2.72 5.85
C ALA A 74 -11.12 2.47 4.33
N VAL A 75 -11.88 1.50 3.80
CA VAL A 75 -11.92 1.21 2.36
C VAL A 75 -12.51 2.40 1.59
N ASP A 76 -13.59 3.00 2.08
CA ASP A 76 -14.28 4.12 1.41
C ASP A 76 -13.37 5.35 1.27
N ILE A 77 -12.55 5.67 2.27
CA ILE A 77 -11.57 6.76 2.20
C ILE A 77 -10.60 6.55 1.02
N PHE A 78 -10.10 5.34 0.84
CA PHE A 78 -9.24 5.01 -0.31
C PHE A 78 -10.01 5.10 -1.64
N VAL A 79 -11.21 4.54 -1.68
CA VAL A 79 -12.06 4.56 -2.87
C VAL A 79 -12.37 6.00 -3.29
N GLU A 80 -12.75 6.86 -2.35
CA GLU A 80 -13.02 8.29 -2.61
C GLU A 80 -11.79 9.02 -3.15
N ARG A 81 -10.60 8.73 -2.57
CA ARG A 81 -9.35 9.34 -3.00
C ARG A 81 -8.92 8.95 -4.42
N TYR A 82 -9.09 7.66 -4.78
CA TYR A 82 -8.52 7.12 -6.02
C TYR A 82 -9.55 6.92 -7.14
N ARG A 83 -10.85 7.02 -6.84
CA ARG A 83 -11.89 7.01 -7.85
C ARG A 83 -11.68 8.16 -8.85
N GLY A 84 -11.75 7.85 -10.14
CA GLY A 84 -11.52 8.83 -11.19
C GLY A 84 -10.05 9.08 -11.56
N MET A 85 -9.09 8.45 -10.88
CA MET A 85 -7.66 8.56 -11.19
C MET A 85 -7.18 7.56 -12.26
N ALA A 86 -8.11 6.87 -12.93
CA ALA A 86 -7.82 5.87 -13.95
C ALA A 86 -6.83 4.78 -13.48
N ILE A 87 -6.99 4.31 -12.24
CA ILE A 87 -6.21 3.20 -11.69
C ILE A 87 -6.65 1.91 -12.39
N ALA A 88 -5.74 1.26 -13.11
CA ALA A 88 -6.01 0.01 -13.82
C ALA A 88 -5.84 -1.23 -12.92
N ALA A 89 -4.94 -1.14 -11.93
CA ALA A 89 -4.66 -2.25 -11.02
C ALA A 89 -4.39 -1.77 -9.60
N VAL A 90 -4.75 -2.60 -8.63
CA VAL A 90 -4.40 -2.46 -7.22
C VAL A 90 -3.48 -3.61 -6.85
N ALA A 91 -2.24 -3.31 -6.48
CA ALA A 91 -1.24 -4.27 -6.06
C ALA A 91 -1.18 -4.35 -4.53
N GLY A 92 -1.62 -5.45 -3.96
CA GLY A 92 -1.59 -5.68 -2.51
C GLY A 92 -0.34 -6.43 -2.07
N ILE A 93 0.34 -5.95 -1.03
CA ILE A 93 1.52 -6.61 -0.48
C ILE A 93 1.09 -7.71 0.49
N GLU A 94 1.69 -8.92 0.38
CA GLU A 94 1.46 -10.03 1.31
C GLU A 94 1.95 -9.67 2.73
N ALA A 95 1.12 -9.82 3.76
CA ALA A 95 -0.19 -10.46 3.72
C ALA A 95 -1.33 -9.43 3.90
N ARG A 96 -1.10 -8.32 4.63
CA ARG A 96 -2.17 -7.45 5.09
C ARG A 96 -2.66 -6.48 4.03
N GLY A 97 -1.85 -6.19 3.01
CA GLY A 97 -2.32 -5.50 1.81
C GLY A 97 -3.43 -6.25 1.05
N PHE A 98 -3.55 -7.57 1.25
CA PHE A 98 -4.64 -8.37 0.67
C PHE A 98 -5.98 -8.18 1.38
N ILE A 99 -5.99 -7.57 2.54
CA ILE A 99 -7.23 -7.30 3.27
C ILE A 99 -7.96 -6.11 2.64
N PHE A 100 -7.21 -5.06 2.30
CA PHE A 100 -7.77 -3.82 1.75
C PHE A 100 -7.79 -3.82 0.22
N GLY A 101 -6.72 -4.35 -0.40
CA GLY A 101 -6.50 -4.28 -1.84
C GLY A 101 -7.65 -4.80 -2.69
N PRO A 102 -8.19 -6.01 -2.47
CA PRO A 102 -9.32 -6.53 -3.23
C PRO A 102 -10.58 -5.70 -3.10
N ALA A 103 -10.87 -5.20 -1.88
CA ALA A 103 -12.04 -4.37 -1.63
C ALA A 103 -11.96 -3.03 -2.38
N ILE A 104 -10.80 -2.38 -2.36
CA ILE A 104 -10.52 -1.15 -3.10
C ILE A 104 -10.61 -1.41 -4.61
N ALA A 105 -9.92 -2.45 -5.11
CA ALA A 105 -9.90 -2.79 -6.53
C ALA A 105 -11.31 -3.01 -7.08
N LEU A 106 -12.12 -3.80 -6.37
CA LEU A 106 -13.51 -4.06 -6.76
C LEU A 106 -14.35 -2.78 -6.80
N ALA A 107 -14.19 -1.90 -5.81
CA ALA A 107 -14.98 -0.67 -5.71
C ALA A 107 -14.62 0.40 -6.75
N ILE A 108 -13.37 0.42 -7.24
CA ILE A 108 -12.94 1.35 -8.30
C ILE A 108 -12.94 0.74 -9.70
N GLY A 109 -13.26 -0.57 -9.84
CA GLY A 109 -13.28 -1.28 -11.11
C GLY A 109 -11.89 -1.64 -11.66
N ALA A 110 -10.89 -1.83 -10.80
CA ALA A 110 -9.52 -2.17 -11.14
C ALA A 110 -9.23 -3.67 -10.96
N LYS A 111 -8.19 -4.19 -11.63
CA LYS A 111 -7.65 -5.54 -11.37
C LYS A 111 -7.02 -5.56 -9.97
N PHE A 112 -7.00 -6.74 -9.33
CA PHE A 112 -6.20 -6.95 -8.13
C PHE A 112 -4.99 -7.82 -8.44
N ILE A 113 -3.79 -7.38 -8.01
CA ILE A 113 -2.52 -8.07 -8.22
C ILE A 113 -1.92 -8.40 -6.86
N PRO A 114 -1.81 -9.69 -6.50
CA PRO A 114 -1.13 -10.08 -5.27
C PRO A 114 0.39 -10.01 -5.45
N LEU A 115 1.05 -9.18 -4.64
CA LEU A 115 2.51 -9.21 -4.49
C LEU A 115 2.84 -10.18 -3.37
N ARG A 116 3.47 -11.32 -3.71
CA ARG A 116 3.64 -12.42 -2.78
C ARG A 116 5.11 -12.73 -2.47
N LYS A 117 5.31 -13.38 -1.34
CA LYS A 117 6.60 -13.96 -0.98
C LYS A 117 6.94 -15.17 -1.87
N PRO A 118 8.24 -15.55 -1.99
CA PRO A 118 8.67 -16.63 -2.87
C PRO A 118 7.92 -17.94 -2.65
N LYS A 119 7.74 -18.69 -3.73
CA LYS A 119 7.08 -20.01 -3.74
C LYS A 119 5.59 -19.98 -3.38
N LYS A 120 4.93 -18.83 -3.49
CA LYS A 120 3.49 -18.68 -3.20
C LYS A 120 2.64 -18.52 -4.46
N LEU A 121 3.24 -18.15 -5.58
CA LEU A 121 2.58 -18.02 -6.87
C LEU A 121 2.99 -19.18 -7.78
N PRO A 122 2.02 -19.86 -8.42
CA PRO A 122 2.31 -20.86 -9.46
C PRO A 122 2.66 -20.17 -10.79
N GLY A 123 3.34 -20.88 -11.69
CA GLY A 123 3.66 -20.42 -13.04
C GLY A 123 4.83 -19.43 -13.07
N GLU A 124 4.89 -18.64 -14.15
CA GLU A 124 5.97 -17.69 -14.36
C GLU A 124 5.79 -16.41 -13.54
N VAL A 125 6.85 -16.05 -12.83
CA VAL A 125 6.87 -14.88 -11.95
C VAL A 125 8.08 -14.01 -12.19
N ILE A 126 7.94 -12.72 -11.98
CA ILE A 126 9.05 -11.80 -11.81
C ILE A 126 9.25 -11.54 -10.33
N SER A 127 10.50 -11.30 -9.94
CA SER A 127 10.91 -11.24 -8.53
C SER A 127 11.79 -10.03 -8.28
N GLU A 128 11.57 -9.36 -7.15
CA GLU A 128 12.43 -8.30 -6.63
C GLU A 128 12.90 -8.66 -5.23
N THR A 129 14.23 -8.81 -5.08
CA THR A 129 14.85 -9.06 -3.78
C THR A 129 15.29 -7.74 -3.14
N TYR A 130 15.04 -7.58 -1.85
CA TYR A 130 15.37 -6.37 -1.12
C TYR A 130 15.95 -6.68 0.26
N VAL A 131 16.74 -5.74 0.77
CA VAL A 131 17.40 -5.86 2.06
C VAL A 131 16.54 -5.20 3.13
N LEU A 132 16.35 -5.88 4.24
CA LEU A 132 15.74 -5.38 5.47
C LEU A 132 16.83 -5.18 6.52
N GLU A 133 16.52 -4.51 7.62
CA GLU A 133 17.45 -4.35 8.75
C GLU A 133 18.00 -5.69 9.28
N TYR A 134 17.24 -6.78 9.14
CA TYR A 134 17.56 -8.10 9.67
C TYR A 134 17.45 -9.21 8.61
N GLY A 135 17.97 -8.96 7.41
CA GLY A 135 18.04 -9.99 6.36
C GLY A 135 17.59 -9.50 4.99
N THR A 136 17.35 -10.45 4.10
CA THR A 136 16.82 -10.21 2.76
C THR A 136 15.42 -10.81 2.65
N ASP A 137 14.55 -10.13 1.93
CA ASP A 137 13.22 -10.66 1.57
C ASP A 137 13.00 -10.46 0.05
N CYS A 138 11.94 -11.03 -0.47
CA CYS A 138 11.66 -11.00 -1.90
C CYS A 138 10.15 -10.90 -2.11
N LEU A 139 9.76 -10.08 -3.08
CA LEU A 139 8.40 -10.02 -3.60
C LEU A 139 8.34 -10.58 -5.00
N GLN A 140 7.23 -11.24 -5.32
CA GLN A 140 6.95 -11.84 -6.62
C GLN A 140 5.58 -11.43 -7.12
N MET A 141 5.44 -11.26 -8.43
CA MET A 141 4.14 -11.18 -9.11
C MET A 141 4.19 -12.00 -10.40
N HIS A 142 3.00 -12.34 -10.94
CA HIS A 142 2.93 -13.04 -12.22
C HIS A 142 3.42 -12.17 -13.37
N VAL A 143 4.11 -12.79 -14.32
CA VAL A 143 4.44 -12.19 -15.61
C VAL A 143 3.13 -11.79 -16.31
N GLY A 144 3.09 -10.59 -16.91
CA GLY A 144 1.91 -10.10 -17.63
C GLY A 144 0.73 -9.65 -16.74
N ALA A 145 0.94 -9.53 -15.42
CA ALA A 145 -0.11 -9.01 -14.53
C ALA A 145 -0.42 -7.53 -14.79
N ILE A 146 0.57 -6.78 -15.29
CA ILE A 146 0.48 -5.35 -15.60
C ILE A 146 0.87 -5.14 -17.05
N GLU A 147 0.14 -4.27 -17.75
CA GLU A 147 0.48 -3.83 -19.10
C GLU A 147 1.21 -2.50 -19.09
N PRO A 148 2.06 -2.22 -20.11
CA PRO A 148 2.73 -0.93 -20.22
C PRO A 148 1.74 0.24 -20.21
N GLY A 149 2.03 1.27 -19.38
CA GLY A 149 1.18 2.45 -19.27
C GLY A 149 0.01 2.32 -18.29
N GLU A 150 -0.21 1.14 -17.69
CA GLU A 150 -1.22 1.01 -16.64
C GLU A 150 -0.80 1.72 -15.35
N ARG A 151 -1.73 2.46 -14.77
CA ARG A 151 -1.56 3.08 -13.46
C ARG A 151 -1.88 2.08 -12.37
N VAL A 152 -0.92 1.88 -11.45
CA VAL A 152 -1.04 0.89 -10.38
C VAL A 152 -1.04 1.57 -9.03
N LEU A 153 -1.98 1.18 -8.17
CA LEU A 153 -2.07 1.57 -6.78
C LEU A 153 -1.46 0.46 -5.93
N ILE A 154 -0.41 0.76 -5.15
CA ILE A 154 0.15 -0.20 -4.19
C ILE A 154 -0.55 -0.02 -2.84
N VAL A 155 -0.95 -1.13 -2.22
CA VAL A 155 -1.66 -1.13 -0.93
C VAL A 155 -0.96 -2.07 0.06
N ASP A 156 -0.69 -1.53 1.24
CA ASP A 156 -0.30 -2.28 2.44
C ASP A 156 -1.00 -1.66 3.67
N ASP A 157 -0.91 -2.29 4.82
CA ASP A 157 -1.51 -1.78 6.07
C ASP A 157 -0.57 -0.86 6.84
N LEU A 158 0.73 -0.96 6.63
CA LEU A 158 1.76 -0.25 7.37
C LEU A 158 3.00 -0.01 6.52
N VAL A 159 3.55 1.18 6.60
CA VAL A 159 4.89 1.49 6.12
C VAL A 159 5.80 1.71 7.33
N ALA A 160 6.73 0.78 7.57
CA ALA A 160 7.74 0.93 8.63
C ALA A 160 8.95 1.74 8.11
N THR A 161 9.91 1.07 7.46
CA THR A 161 11.11 1.70 6.88
C THR A 161 10.96 2.05 5.40
N GLY A 162 9.89 1.60 4.77
CA GLY A 162 9.64 1.78 3.34
C GLY A 162 10.34 0.75 2.43
N GLY A 163 11.18 -0.13 2.97
CA GLY A 163 11.94 -1.10 2.18
C GLY A 163 11.07 -1.99 1.29
N THR A 164 10.00 -2.54 1.85
CA THR A 164 9.04 -3.38 1.13
C THR A 164 8.28 -2.59 0.05
N LEU A 165 7.89 -1.35 0.37
CA LEU A 165 7.21 -0.48 -0.59
C LEU A 165 8.13 -0.13 -1.76
N CYS A 166 9.39 0.22 -1.50
CA CYS A 166 10.39 0.46 -2.55
C CYS A 166 10.61 -0.78 -3.42
N ALA A 167 10.63 -1.98 -2.83
CA ALA A 167 10.73 -3.22 -3.58
C ALA A 167 9.49 -3.45 -4.46
N ALA A 168 8.30 -3.20 -3.95
CA ALA A 168 7.06 -3.28 -4.72
C ALA A 168 7.09 -2.30 -5.91
N ILE A 169 7.52 -1.05 -5.70
CA ILE A 169 7.67 -0.05 -6.78
C ILE A 169 8.67 -0.55 -7.85
N ARG A 170 9.83 -1.08 -7.44
CA ARG A 170 10.81 -1.62 -8.39
C ARG A 170 10.28 -2.83 -9.15
N LEU A 171 9.59 -3.74 -8.46
CA LEU A 171 8.97 -4.92 -9.07
C LEU A 171 7.96 -4.52 -10.16
N LEU A 172 7.12 -3.54 -9.87
CA LEU A 172 6.14 -2.99 -10.81
C LEU A 172 6.83 -2.21 -11.94
N GLY A 173 7.87 -1.42 -11.63
CA GLY A 173 8.65 -0.63 -12.58
C GLY A 173 9.54 -1.47 -13.50
N MET A 174 10.03 -2.62 -13.07
CA MET A 174 10.82 -3.52 -13.91
C MET A 174 10.00 -4.07 -15.08
N HIS A 175 8.70 -4.24 -14.91
CA HIS A 175 7.83 -4.62 -16.02
C HIS A 175 7.68 -3.48 -17.03
N MET A 176 7.82 -2.22 -16.61
CA MET A 176 7.84 -1.05 -17.48
C MET A 176 9.24 -0.78 -18.06
N ALA A 177 10.30 -1.13 -17.36
CA ALA A 177 11.69 -0.85 -17.73
C ALA A 177 12.21 -1.69 -18.91
N SER A 178 11.58 -2.82 -19.24
CA SER A 178 11.88 -3.53 -20.49
C SER A 178 11.59 -2.69 -21.74
N PHE A 179 10.92 -1.54 -21.59
CA PHE A 179 10.69 -0.55 -22.65
C PHE A 179 11.56 0.73 -22.51
N LEU A 180 12.19 0.98 -21.37
CA LEU A 180 12.96 2.22 -21.13
C LEU A 180 14.48 2.04 -21.18
N THR A 181 15.02 0.88 -21.49
CA THR A 181 16.47 0.66 -21.67
C THR A 181 17.05 1.27 -22.94
N ASN A 182 16.35 2.13 -23.64
CA ASN A 182 16.82 2.89 -24.79
C ASN A 182 16.95 4.40 -24.57
N CYS A 183 16.97 4.88 -23.35
CA CYS A 183 17.39 6.25 -23.04
C CYS A 183 18.78 6.22 -22.38
N LYS A 184 19.83 6.35 -23.25
CA LYS A 184 21.16 6.79 -22.86
C LYS A 184 21.14 8.28 -22.54
#